data_bbf416997a8ece81b4fd4c4133fa28f2
#
_entry.id   bbf416997a8ece81b4fd4c4133fa28f2
#
_cell.length_a   1.000
_cell.length_b   1.000
_cell.length_c   1.000
_cell.angle_alpha   90.00
_cell.angle_beta   90.00
_cell.angle_gamma   90.00
#
_symmetry.space_group_name_H-M   'P 1'
#
loop_
_entity.id
_entity.type
_entity.pdbx_description
1 polymer ?
#
loop_
_entity_poly.entity_id
_entity_poly.type
_entity_poly.pdbx_seq_one_letter_code
_entity_poly.pdbx_strand_id
1 'polypeptide(L)'
;MFCNNEYDVVVIGAGPGGSVAARNLSRAGHKVLLLEKREKIGYPVRCGEASTKLADLQTYGPIDEDCIETIINGLYIYGPNGVNIDLSQKGTGIMLNREKFDPWLAHLAANDGVELVTRARAEFVGDVESGTRLVRVKLGDGAGDSTEEVRAKMVIAADGVESRIGRQVGLDCLQKPGFTCTGVDIQVQGILTKPDYLTFWQGHDFINDGYIWSFPKVKSNVTNFGAGFLISNNHGSNVLDITMEWLYKLFPGAKINHVVGGAIPVSSVLKDYTLDRFALVGDAAHHTNPLTGGGIAAAMRAGRFCAQTVHEGLECGNLSKEFLKTYEKRCYDYFGRMHDFEYKFRRFLLNVNKSEQTELYKVLQNFAKHGCKKRAFLQTPVLSAKMLYKFLTFK
;
A
#
# COMPACT_ATOMS: atom_id res chain seq x y z
N MET A 1 -17.91 -23.90 -7.45
CA MET A 1 -17.32 -25.24 -7.18
C MET A 1 -15.84 -25.18 -7.57
N PHE A 2 -14.94 -25.48 -6.65
CA PHE A 2 -13.51 -25.50 -6.91
C PHE A 2 -13.12 -26.72 -7.75
N CYS A 3 -12.06 -26.58 -8.56
CA CYS A 3 -11.57 -27.71 -9.35
C CYS A 3 -11.03 -28.86 -8.48
N ASN A 4 -10.64 -28.54 -7.23
CA ASN A 4 -10.04 -29.47 -6.30
C ASN A 4 -10.42 -29.16 -4.86
N ASN A 5 -10.30 -30.16 -3.98
CA ASN A 5 -10.48 -29.98 -2.53
C ASN A 5 -9.14 -29.75 -1.80
N GLU A 6 -8.00 -29.99 -2.48
CA GLU A 6 -6.66 -29.84 -1.91
C GLU A 6 -5.74 -29.04 -2.83
N TYR A 7 -5.00 -28.11 -2.24
CA TYR A 7 -4.04 -27.24 -2.91
C TYR A 7 -2.71 -27.23 -2.16
N ASP A 8 -1.62 -26.93 -2.87
CA ASP A 8 -0.36 -26.64 -2.21
C ASP A 8 -0.47 -25.29 -1.49
N VAL A 9 -1.07 -24.28 -2.16
CA VAL A 9 -1.23 -22.96 -1.58
C VAL A 9 -2.62 -22.38 -1.89
N VAL A 10 -3.26 -21.83 -0.86
CA VAL A 10 -4.44 -20.96 -0.99
C VAL A 10 -4.02 -19.54 -0.70
N VAL A 11 -4.26 -18.62 -1.64
CA VAL A 11 -4.01 -17.19 -1.51
C VAL A 11 -5.36 -16.46 -1.38
N ILE A 12 -5.52 -15.65 -0.33
CA ILE A 12 -6.75 -14.94 -0.01
C ILE A 12 -6.57 -13.46 -0.35
N GLY A 13 -7.26 -12.99 -1.39
CA GLY A 13 -7.23 -11.62 -1.91
C GLY A 13 -6.40 -11.47 -3.17
N ALA A 14 -7.05 -11.07 -4.27
CA ALA A 14 -6.44 -10.85 -5.59
C ALA A 14 -5.97 -9.39 -5.81
N GLY A 15 -5.57 -8.70 -4.74
CA GLY A 15 -4.83 -7.44 -4.84
C GLY A 15 -3.39 -7.66 -5.30
N PRO A 16 -2.58 -6.57 -5.46
CA PRO A 16 -1.25 -6.66 -6.04
C PRO A 16 -0.32 -7.67 -5.36
N GLY A 17 -0.34 -7.75 -4.03
CA GLY A 17 0.51 -8.68 -3.28
C GLY A 17 0.10 -10.16 -3.46
N GLY A 18 -1.21 -10.44 -3.37
CA GLY A 18 -1.74 -11.80 -3.51
C GLY A 18 -1.60 -12.34 -4.92
N SER A 19 -1.92 -11.53 -5.94
CA SER A 19 -1.77 -11.91 -7.35
C SER A 19 -0.31 -12.24 -7.70
N VAL A 20 0.64 -11.42 -7.22
CA VAL A 20 2.08 -11.69 -7.41
C VAL A 20 2.52 -12.96 -6.67
N ALA A 21 2.07 -13.19 -5.44
CA ALA A 21 2.40 -14.39 -4.69
C ALA A 21 1.87 -15.64 -5.39
N ALA A 22 0.59 -15.65 -5.75
CA ALA A 22 -0.06 -16.76 -6.43
C ALA A 22 0.63 -17.12 -7.76
N ARG A 23 0.90 -16.09 -8.60
CA ARG A 23 1.58 -16.25 -9.87
C ARG A 23 2.97 -16.89 -9.74
N ASN A 24 3.79 -16.38 -8.82
CA ASN A 24 5.15 -16.91 -8.65
C ASN A 24 5.15 -18.36 -8.15
N LEU A 25 4.20 -18.73 -7.28
CA LEU A 25 4.05 -20.09 -6.80
C LEU A 25 3.57 -21.04 -7.91
N SER A 26 2.61 -20.64 -8.72
CA SER A 26 2.14 -21.44 -9.87
C SER A 26 3.26 -21.66 -10.89
N ARG A 27 4.05 -20.62 -11.20
CA ARG A 27 5.24 -20.74 -12.06
C ARG A 27 6.34 -21.63 -11.49
N ALA A 28 6.37 -21.80 -10.17
CA ALA A 28 7.25 -22.77 -9.50
C ALA A 28 6.66 -24.20 -9.47
N GLY A 29 5.52 -24.45 -10.14
CA GLY A 29 4.90 -25.77 -10.28
C GLY A 29 3.93 -26.16 -9.18
N HIS A 30 3.58 -25.24 -8.27
CA HIS A 30 2.63 -25.52 -7.19
C HIS A 30 1.18 -25.34 -7.64
N LYS A 31 0.28 -26.12 -7.07
CA LYS A 31 -1.17 -26.02 -7.28
C LYS A 31 -1.73 -24.92 -6.39
N VAL A 32 -2.12 -23.80 -7.01
CA VAL A 32 -2.50 -22.58 -6.33
C VAL A 32 -3.95 -22.21 -6.59
N LEU A 33 -4.70 -21.92 -5.50
CA LEU A 33 -6.02 -21.29 -5.54
C LEU A 33 -5.90 -19.84 -5.08
N LEU A 34 -6.40 -18.89 -5.89
CA LEU A 34 -6.48 -17.47 -5.58
C LEU A 34 -7.95 -17.07 -5.41
N LEU A 35 -8.30 -16.63 -4.20
CA LEU A 35 -9.65 -16.24 -3.82
C LEU A 35 -9.82 -14.72 -3.80
N GLU A 36 -10.83 -14.19 -4.46
CA GLU A 36 -11.21 -12.78 -4.37
C GLU A 36 -12.68 -12.67 -3.96
N LYS A 37 -12.94 -11.90 -2.88
CA LYS A 37 -14.29 -11.71 -2.35
C LYS A 37 -15.23 -10.93 -3.27
N ARG A 38 -14.69 -10.08 -4.12
CA ARG A 38 -15.45 -9.24 -5.04
C ARG A 38 -15.65 -9.92 -6.38
N GLU A 39 -16.69 -9.54 -7.09
CA GLU A 39 -16.89 -9.97 -8.47
C GLU A 39 -15.84 -9.35 -9.39
N LYS A 40 -15.69 -8.02 -9.32
CA LYS A 40 -14.71 -7.27 -10.11
C LYS A 40 -13.47 -6.99 -9.28
N ILE A 41 -12.35 -7.61 -9.65
CA ILE A 41 -11.04 -7.41 -9.02
C ILE A 41 -10.66 -5.91 -9.14
N GLY A 42 -10.11 -5.34 -8.07
CA GLY A 42 -9.69 -3.94 -8.04
C GLY A 42 -10.81 -2.91 -7.88
N TYR A 43 -12.08 -3.30 -7.88
CA TYR A 43 -13.21 -2.38 -7.78
C TYR A 43 -14.00 -2.54 -6.45
N PRO A 44 -14.45 -1.44 -5.78
CA PRO A 44 -14.08 -0.05 -6.06
C PRO A 44 -12.61 0.23 -5.72
N VAL A 45 -11.98 1.11 -6.49
CA VAL A 45 -10.59 1.53 -6.26
C VAL A 45 -10.53 2.42 -5.03
N ARG A 46 -9.90 1.94 -3.95
CA ARG A 46 -9.68 2.71 -2.70
C ARG A 46 -8.21 3.09 -2.61
N CYS A 47 -7.75 3.97 -3.49
CA CYS A 47 -6.34 4.29 -3.63
C CYS A 47 -6.16 5.56 -4.48
N GLY A 48 -5.19 6.41 -4.13
CA GLY A 48 -4.77 7.52 -5.00
C GLY A 48 -4.04 7.09 -6.27
N GLU A 49 -3.73 5.79 -6.44
CA GLU A 49 -3.21 5.13 -7.66
C GLU A 49 -1.78 5.53 -8.09
N ALA A 50 -1.09 6.38 -7.31
CA ALA A 50 0.32 6.65 -7.56
C ALA A 50 1.20 5.44 -7.18
N SER A 51 2.21 5.15 -8.00
CA SER A 51 3.11 4.02 -7.81
C SER A 51 4.55 4.35 -8.17
N THR A 52 5.43 3.38 -7.98
CA THR A 52 6.87 3.46 -8.27
C THR A 52 7.15 3.61 -9.76
N LYS A 53 8.43 3.63 -10.14
CA LYS A 53 8.87 3.71 -11.54
C LYS A 53 8.31 2.56 -12.37
N LEU A 54 7.98 2.85 -13.62
CA LEU A 54 7.48 1.85 -14.56
C LEU A 54 8.43 0.64 -14.66
N ALA A 55 9.74 0.87 -14.74
CA ALA A 55 10.73 -0.20 -14.83
C ALA A 55 10.68 -1.18 -13.63
N ASP A 56 10.38 -0.69 -12.42
CA ASP A 56 10.26 -1.55 -11.24
C ASP A 56 9.03 -2.47 -11.34
N LEU A 57 7.92 -1.94 -11.84
CA LEU A 57 6.69 -2.72 -12.04
C LEU A 57 6.82 -3.70 -13.21
N GLN A 58 7.54 -3.34 -14.27
CA GLN A 58 7.82 -4.24 -15.40
C GLN A 58 8.63 -5.50 -15.02
N THR A 59 9.29 -5.49 -13.85
CA THR A 59 9.93 -6.72 -13.33
C THR A 59 8.94 -7.84 -13.00
N TYR A 60 7.63 -7.54 -12.98
CA TYR A 60 6.54 -8.50 -12.75
C TYR A 60 5.87 -8.97 -14.05
N GLY A 61 6.22 -8.39 -15.17
CA GLY A 61 5.73 -8.70 -16.52
C GLY A 61 5.55 -7.45 -17.37
N PRO A 62 5.36 -7.60 -18.68
CA PRO A 62 5.06 -6.48 -19.56
C PRO A 62 3.71 -5.88 -19.17
N ILE A 63 3.71 -4.66 -18.64
CA ILE A 63 2.49 -3.97 -18.22
C ILE A 63 1.74 -3.50 -19.45
N ASP A 64 0.45 -3.80 -19.52
CA ASP A 64 -0.44 -3.27 -20.53
C ASP A 64 -0.49 -1.73 -20.42
N GLU A 65 -0.36 -1.05 -21.55
CA GLU A 65 -0.40 0.42 -21.62
C GLU A 65 -1.69 0.99 -21.04
N ASP A 66 -2.78 0.24 -21.10
CA ASP A 66 -4.06 0.61 -20.52
C ASP A 66 -4.08 0.66 -19.00
N CYS A 67 -3.12 0.01 -18.34
CA CYS A 67 -2.90 0.12 -16.91
C CYS A 67 -2.22 1.41 -16.49
N ILE A 68 -1.67 2.21 -17.43
CA ILE A 68 -0.87 3.40 -17.15
C ILE A 68 -1.65 4.64 -17.56
N GLU A 69 -1.84 5.55 -16.62
CA GLU A 69 -2.53 6.83 -16.83
C GLU A 69 -1.58 7.98 -17.11
N THR A 70 -0.44 8.02 -16.40
CA THR A 70 0.51 9.14 -16.48
C THR A 70 1.90 8.66 -16.07
N ILE A 71 2.92 9.13 -16.80
CA ILE A 71 4.32 9.05 -16.34
C ILE A 71 4.60 10.28 -15.48
N ILE A 72 5.02 10.07 -14.26
CA ILE A 72 5.31 11.14 -13.30
C ILE A 72 6.78 11.56 -13.39
N ASN A 73 7.00 12.86 -13.56
CA ASN A 73 8.31 13.48 -13.71
C ASN A 73 8.72 14.37 -12.53
N GLY A 74 7.93 14.38 -11.47
CA GLY A 74 8.28 15.12 -10.26
C GLY A 74 7.21 15.10 -9.18
N LEU A 75 7.61 15.65 -8.04
CA LEU A 75 6.76 15.90 -6.90
C LEU A 75 6.77 17.40 -6.60
N TYR A 76 5.60 17.96 -6.31
CA TYR A 76 5.49 19.34 -5.85
C TYR A 76 4.79 19.37 -4.48
N ILE A 77 5.44 19.98 -3.50
CA ILE A 77 4.92 20.03 -2.12
C ILE A 77 4.74 21.48 -1.72
N TYR A 78 3.50 21.85 -1.44
CA TYR A 78 3.14 23.09 -0.75
C TYR A 78 3.29 22.85 0.75
N GLY A 79 4.29 23.47 1.36
CA GLY A 79 4.61 23.35 2.77
C GLY A 79 4.15 24.56 3.58
N PRO A 80 4.42 24.56 4.89
CA PRO A 80 4.01 25.64 5.80
C PRO A 80 4.69 26.98 5.48
N ASN A 81 3.97 28.07 5.75
CA ASN A 81 4.42 29.46 5.52
C ASN A 81 4.90 29.71 4.08
N GLY A 82 4.23 29.12 3.08
CA GLY A 82 4.54 29.32 1.67
C GLY A 82 5.85 28.69 1.19
N VAL A 83 6.48 27.83 1.97
CA VAL A 83 7.66 27.07 1.52
C VAL A 83 7.22 25.98 0.53
N ASN A 84 7.72 26.05 -0.70
CA ASN A 84 7.42 25.11 -1.74
C ASN A 84 8.64 24.26 -2.10
N ILE A 85 8.45 22.97 -2.29
CA ILE A 85 9.50 22.03 -2.67
C ILE A 85 9.17 21.45 -4.05
N ASP A 86 10.04 21.66 -5.01
CA ASP A 86 9.97 21.06 -6.35
C ASP A 86 11.07 19.99 -6.48
N LEU A 87 10.64 18.73 -6.62
CA LEU A 87 11.51 17.57 -6.81
C LEU A 87 11.30 17.06 -8.24
N SER A 88 11.87 17.76 -9.19
CA SER A 88 11.83 17.37 -10.61
C SER A 88 12.79 16.22 -10.88
N GLN A 89 12.25 15.07 -11.28
CA GLN A 89 13.02 13.91 -11.69
C GLN A 89 12.24 13.08 -12.71
N LYS A 90 12.72 13.01 -13.94
CA LYS A 90 12.07 12.29 -15.03
C LYS A 90 11.83 10.82 -14.67
N GLY A 91 10.61 10.34 -14.88
CA GLY A 91 10.22 8.95 -14.65
C GLY A 91 10.33 8.51 -13.19
N THR A 92 10.05 9.41 -12.23
CA THR A 92 10.13 9.10 -10.80
C THR A 92 9.03 8.15 -10.33
N GLY A 93 7.92 8.05 -11.07
CA GLY A 93 6.80 7.17 -10.77
C GLY A 93 5.80 7.10 -11.91
N ILE A 94 4.69 6.44 -11.67
CA ILE A 94 3.53 6.39 -12.59
C ILE A 94 2.23 6.54 -11.83
N MET A 95 1.21 7.03 -12.52
CA MET A 95 -0.19 6.87 -12.13
C MET A 95 -0.74 5.63 -12.82
N LEU A 96 -1.37 4.78 -12.04
CA LEU A 96 -2.02 3.56 -12.50
C LEU A 96 -3.51 3.80 -12.77
N ASN A 97 -4.09 2.97 -13.62
CA ASN A 97 -5.51 2.65 -13.63
C ASN A 97 -5.71 1.31 -12.91
N ARG A 98 -6.04 1.33 -11.63
CA ARG A 98 -6.15 0.11 -10.84
C ARG A 98 -7.37 -0.74 -11.19
N GLU A 99 -8.40 -0.17 -11.80
CA GLU A 99 -9.51 -0.96 -12.36
C GLU A 99 -9.06 -1.89 -13.51
N LYS A 100 -7.91 -1.57 -14.14
CA LYS A 100 -7.27 -2.37 -15.19
C LYS A 100 -6.07 -3.13 -14.64
N PHE A 101 -5.25 -2.49 -13.81
CA PHE A 101 -4.00 -3.06 -13.29
C PHE A 101 -4.19 -4.27 -12.38
N ASP A 102 -5.12 -4.19 -11.40
CA ASP A 102 -5.34 -5.31 -10.49
C ASP A 102 -5.90 -6.55 -11.23
N PRO A 103 -6.93 -6.43 -12.12
CA PRO A 103 -7.35 -7.54 -12.97
C PRO A 103 -6.24 -8.07 -13.87
N TRP A 104 -5.42 -7.18 -14.47
CA TRP A 104 -4.28 -7.58 -15.30
C TRP A 104 -3.31 -8.49 -14.51
N LEU A 105 -2.92 -8.12 -13.28
CA LEU A 105 -2.06 -8.95 -12.42
C LEU A 105 -2.70 -10.32 -12.10
N ALA A 106 -3.98 -10.33 -11.77
CA ALA A 106 -4.70 -11.56 -11.45
C ALA A 106 -4.86 -12.48 -12.68
N HIS A 107 -5.13 -11.90 -13.85
CA HIS A 107 -5.20 -12.66 -15.10
C HIS A 107 -3.83 -13.21 -15.53
N LEU A 108 -2.74 -12.48 -15.30
CA LEU A 108 -1.40 -13.03 -15.48
C LEU A 108 -1.16 -14.26 -14.59
N ALA A 109 -1.67 -14.23 -13.35
CA ALA A 109 -1.59 -15.39 -12.47
C ALA A 109 -2.44 -16.57 -12.99
N ALA A 110 -3.66 -16.30 -13.45
CA ALA A 110 -4.53 -17.32 -14.04
C ALA A 110 -3.93 -17.92 -15.32
N ASN A 111 -3.34 -17.11 -16.20
CA ASN A 111 -2.66 -17.56 -17.41
C ASN A 111 -1.43 -18.45 -17.11
N ASP A 112 -0.79 -18.22 -15.95
CA ASP A 112 0.33 -19.04 -15.46
C ASP A 112 -0.16 -20.27 -14.63
N GLY A 113 -1.49 -20.61 -14.67
CA GLY A 113 -2.06 -21.84 -14.11
C GLY A 113 -2.67 -21.72 -12.71
N VAL A 114 -2.83 -20.49 -12.17
CA VAL A 114 -3.54 -20.26 -10.90
C VAL A 114 -5.04 -20.45 -11.12
N GLU A 115 -5.70 -21.25 -10.27
CA GLU A 115 -7.16 -21.27 -10.19
C GLU A 115 -7.64 -19.98 -9.50
N LEU A 116 -8.19 -19.04 -10.28
CA LEU A 116 -8.70 -17.76 -9.79
C LEU A 116 -10.22 -17.82 -9.65
N VAL A 117 -10.71 -17.57 -8.42
CA VAL A 117 -12.16 -17.59 -8.14
C VAL A 117 -12.56 -16.24 -7.51
N THR A 118 -13.43 -15.51 -8.19
CA THR A 118 -14.08 -14.29 -7.70
C THR A 118 -15.39 -14.62 -6.99
N ARG A 119 -16.00 -13.65 -6.31
CA ARG A 119 -17.16 -13.85 -5.41
C ARG A 119 -16.90 -14.97 -4.39
N ALA A 120 -15.65 -15.13 -3.99
CA ALA A 120 -15.16 -16.17 -3.10
C ALA A 120 -14.52 -15.53 -1.86
N ARG A 121 -15.27 -15.50 -0.78
CA ARG A 121 -14.84 -14.89 0.47
C ARG A 121 -14.34 -15.98 1.42
N ALA A 122 -13.04 -15.99 1.70
CA ALA A 122 -12.54 -16.78 2.82
C ALA A 122 -13.09 -16.22 4.15
N GLU A 123 -13.74 -17.04 4.93
CA GLU A 123 -14.37 -16.68 6.20
C GLU A 123 -13.63 -17.26 7.39
N PHE A 124 -12.94 -18.38 7.19
CA PHE A 124 -12.26 -19.10 8.25
C PHE A 124 -11.02 -19.82 7.73
N VAL A 125 -9.96 -19.81 8.54
CA VAL A 125 -8.75 -20.62 8.34
C VAL A 125 -8.50 -21.40 9.63
N GLY A 126 -8.59 -22.72 9.55
CA GLY A 126 -8.38 -23.63 10.68
C GLY A 126 -6.92 -23.74 11.13
N ASP A 127 -6.73 -24.40 12.26
CA ASP A 127 -5.41 -24.80 12.74
C ASP A 127 -4.77 -25.86 11.82
N VAL A 128 -3.50 -26.14 12.06
CA VAL A 128 -2.79 -27.16 11.29
C VAL A 128 -3.25 -28.55 11.72
N GLU A 129 -3.85 -29.27 10.78
CA GLU A 129 -4.26 -30.64 10.94
C GLU A 129 -3.69 -31.51 9.81
N SER A 130 -3.04 -32.62 10.15
CA SER A 130 -2.44 -33.55 9.17
C SER A 130 -1.55 -32.84 8.13
N GLY A 131 -0.84 -31.79 8.54
CA GLY A 131 0.06 -31.03 7.66
C GLY A 131 -0.62 -30.06 6.70
N THR A 132 -1.91 -29.76 6.90
CA THR A 132 -2.69 -28.77 6.10
C THR A 132 -3.50 -27.85 6.99
N ARG A 133 -3.98 -26.75 6.43
CA ARG A 133 -5.00 -25.87 7.03
C ARG A 133 -6.30 -25.99 6.25
N LEU A 134 -7.42 -26.02 6.94
CA LEU A 134 -8.74 -25.92 6.34
C LEU A 134 -9.04 -24.45 6.03
N VAL A 135 -9.56 -24.17 4.84
CA VAL A 135 -10.06 -22.82 4.46
C VAL A 135 -11.52 -22.96 4.11
N ARG A 136 -12.39 -22.27 4.86
CA ARG A 136 -13.82 -22.18 4.57
C ARG A 136 -14.10 -20.95 3.73
N VAL A 137 -14.77 -21.14 2.60
CA VAL A 137 -15.01 -20.12 1.60
C VAL A 137 -16.51 -20.01 1.33
N LYS A 138 -17.03 -18.81 1.50
CA LYS A 138 -18.38 -18.44 1.06
C LYS A 138 -18.32 -18.04 -0.41
N LEU A 139 -19.11 -18.70 -1.25
CA LEU A 139 -19.25 -18.42 -2.68
C LEU A 139 -20.57 -17.69 -2.95
N GLY A 140 -20.51 -16.60 -3.73
CA GLY A 140 -21.67 -15.77 -4.08
C GLY A 140 -21.80 -14.51 -3.25
N ASP A 141 -22.78 -13.67 -3.60
CA ASP A 141 -23.04 -12.34 -3.00
C ASP A 141 -24.50 -12.15 -2.56
N GLY A 142 -25.28 -13.24 -2.36
CA GLY A 142 -26.70 -13.11 -2.00
C GLY A 142 -27.46 -14.40 -1.83
N ALA A 143 -28.74 -14.41 -2.21
CA ALA A 143 -29.60 -15.56 -2.12
C ALA A 143 -29.12 -16.69 -3.06
N GLY A 144 -28.68 -17.78 -2.48
CA GLY A 144 -28.05 -18.89 -3.24
C GLY A 144 -26.56 -19.07 -2.94
N ASP A 145 -26.01 -18.33 -1.96
CA ASP A 145 -24.64 -18.50 -1.48
C ASP A 145 -24.43 -19.95 -1.01
N SER A 146 -23.28 -20.51 -1.38
CA SER A 146 -22.81 -21.80 -0.88
C SER A 146 -21.56 -21.62 -0.05
N THR A 147 -21.31 -22.57 0.84
CA THR A 147 -20.05 -22.62 1.60
C THR A 147 -19.32 -23.88 1.17
N GLU A 148 -18.08 -23.72 0.78
CA GLU A 148 -17.18 -24.81 0.42
C GLU A 148 -15.94 -24.81 1.33
N GLU A 149 -15.33 -25.95 1.48
CA GLU A 149 -14.11 -26.13 2.26
C GLU A 149 -13.02 -26.73 1.38
N VAL A 150 -11.82 -26.14 1.49
CA VAL A 150 -10.62 -26.64 0.81
C VAL A 150 -9.49 -26.78 1.81
N ARG A 151 -8.56 -27.69 1.56
CA ARG A 151 -7.35 -27.86 2.36
C ARG A 151 -6.13 -27.33 1.62
N ALA A 152 -5.20 -26.70 2.35
CA ALA A 152 -3.97 -26.15 1.81
C ALA A 152 -2.77 -26.51 2.67
N LYS A 153 -1.65 -26.86 2.04
CA LYS A 153 -0.36 -27.01 2.74
C LYS A 153 0.14 -25.67 3.29
N MET A 154 -0.22 -24.58 2.59
CA MET A 154 0.10 -23.19 3.00
C MET A 154 -1.06 -22.26 2.69
N VAL A 155 -1.34 -21.30 3.59
CA VAL A 155 -2.30 -20.20 3.36
C VAL A 155 -1.57 -18.87 3.37
N ILE A 156 -1.80 -18.05 2.36
CA ILE A 156 -1.30 -16.68 2.27
C ILE A 156 -2.49 -15.72 2.33
N ALA A 157 -2.60 -14.92 3.38
CA ALA A 157 -3.65 -13.92 3.49
C ALA A 157 -3.13 -12.54 3.01
N ALA A 158 -3.64 -12.09 1.88
CA ALA A 158 -3.43 -10.78 1.27
C ALA A 158 -4.76 -10.00 1.23
N ASP A 159 -5.54 -10.12 2.31
CA ASP A 159 -6.91 -9.64 2.45
C ASP A 159 -7.03 -8.14 2.82
N GLY A 160 -5.91 -7.43 2.75
CA GLY A 160 -5.82 -5.98 2.86
C GLY A 160 -5.84 -5.45 4.29
N VAL A 161 -6.04 -4.15 4.42
CA VAL A 161 -5.92 -3.41 5.68
C VAL A 161 -6.85 -3.90 6.80
N GLU A 162 -7.99 -4.47 6.46
CA GLU A 162 -8.95 -5.00 7.44
C GLU A 162 -8.51 -6.36 8.03
N SER A 163 -7.72 -7.10 7.30
CA SER A 163 -7.19 -8.46 7.56
C SER A 163 -7.96 -9.27 8.64
N ARG A 164 -9.15 -9.70 8.29
CA ARG A 164 -10.00 -10.49 9.20
C ARG A 164 -9.38 -11.87 9.47
N ILE A 165 -8.79 -12.46 8.43
CA ILE A 165 -8.16 -13.78 8.51
C ILE A 165 -6.92 -13.74 9.41
N GLY A 166 -6.06 -12.72 9.27
CA GLY A 166 -4.88 -12.58 10.13
C GLY A 166 -5.23 -12.53 11.62
N ARG A 167 -6.28 -11.75 11.97
CA ARG A 167 -6.77 -11.68 13.36
C ARG A 167 -7.40 -12.98 13.83
N GLN A 168 -8.15 -13.64 12.98
CA GLN A 168 -8.82 -14.89 13.29
C GLN A 168 -7.83 -16.01 13.61
N VAL A 169 -6.67 -16.07 12.93
CA VAL A 169 -5.61 -17.04 13.24
C VAL A 169 -4.69 -16.60 14.39
N GLY A 170 -4.98 -15.47 15.05
CA GLY A 170 -4.29 -15.01 16.27
C GLY A 170 -3.10 -14.06 16.06
N LEU A 171 -2.93 -13.49 14.86
CA LEU A 171 -1.91 -12.45 14.61
C LEU A 171 -2.40 -11.06 15.05
N ASP A 172 -1.53 -10.28 15.71
CA ASP A 172 -1.84 -8.88 16.10
C ASP A 172 -1.65 -7.94 14.90
N CYS A 173 -2.52 -8.07 13.91
CA CYS A 173 -2.56 -7.22 12.73
C CYS A 173 -3.70 -6.18 12.77
N LEU A 174 -4.28 -5.94 13.95
CA LEU A 174 -5.35 -4.97 14.14
C LEU A 174 -4.84 -3.55 13.89
N GLN A 175 -5.59 -2.81 13.09
CA GLN A 175 -5.34 -1.38 12.89
C GLN A 175 -5.64 -0.61 14.18
N LYS A 176 -4.61 0.09 14.70
CA LYS A 176 -4.73 0.89 15.93
C LYS A 176 -4.79 2.38 15.55
N PRO A 177 -5.57 3.23 16.26
CA PRO A 177 -5.77 4.63 15.87
C PRO A 177 -4.47 5.42 15.62
N GLY A 178 -3.45 5.28 16.45
CA GLY A 178 -2.15 5.96 16.30
C GLY A 178 -1.28 5.45 15.12
N PHE A 179 -1.69 4.36 14.47
CA PHE A 179 -0.95 3.68 13.39
C PHE A 179 -1.73 3.60 12.08
N THR A 180 -2.90 4.22 12.03
CA THR A 180 -3.81 4.15 10.89
C THR A 180 -4.23 5.56 10.49
N CYS A 181 -4.09 5.87 9.20
CA CYS A 181 -4.73 7.02 8.59
C CYS A 181 -6.10 6.62 8.04
N THR A 182 -7.06 7.53 8.17
CA THR A 182 -8.24 7.54 7.32
C THR A 182 -7.98 8.42 6.12
N GLY A 183 -8.42 8.02 4.94
CA GLY A 183 -8.25 8.80 3.73
C GLY A 183 -9.51 8.77 2.88
N VAL A 184 -9.77 9.88 2.19
CA VAL A 184 -10.79 10.00 1.16
C VAL A 184 -10.11 10.43 -0.12
N ASP A 185 -10.45 9.77 -1.21
CA ASP A 185 -10.09 10.10 -2.58
C ASP A 185 -11.33 10.50 -3.35
N ILE A 186 -11.27 11.66 -3.99
CA ILE A 186 -12.33 12.24 -4.81
C ILE A 186 -11.81 12.29 -6.24
N GLN A 187 -12.40 11.52 -7.14
CA GLN A 187 -12.09 11.65 -8.56
C GLN A 187 -12.80 12.85 -9.13
N VAL A 188 -12.03 13.76 -9.70
CA VAL A 188 -12.50 15.05 -10.24
C VAL A 188 -12.24 15.09 -11.75
N GLN A 189 -13.17 15.70 -12.51
CA GLN A 189 -12.97 15.93 -13.95
C GLN A 189 -11.83 16.90 -14.21
N GLY A 190 -11.00 16.59 -15.22
CA GLY A 190 -9.90 17.42 -15.67
C GLY A 190 -8.65 17.29 -14.83
N ILE A 191 -7.60 17.96 -15.27
CA ILE A 191 -6.29 17.97 -14.62
C ILE A 191 -6.18 19.26 -13.80
N LEU A 192 -6.18 19.11 -12.47
CA LEU A 192 -6.24 20.25 -11.53
C LEU A 192 -4.87 20.91 -11.29
N THR A 193 -3.79 20.16 -11.44
CA THR A 193 -2.42 20.61 -11.18
C THR A 193 -1.50 20.28 -12.35
N LYS A 194 -0.19 20.40 -12.18
CA LYS A 194 0.78 20.06 -13.22
C LYS A 194 0.59 18.61 -13.69
N PRO A 195 0.42 18.36 -15.01
CA PRO A 195 -0.09 17.07 -15.51
C PRO A 195 0.85 15.87 -15.33
N ASP A 196 2.13 16.11 -15.09
CA ASP A 196 3.16 15.09 -14.89
C ASP A 196 3.81 15.11 -13.50
N TYR A 197 3.12 15.75 -12.52
CA TYR A 197 3.60 15.84 -11.13
C TYR A 197 2.57 15.32 -10.14
N LEU A 198 3.04 14.64 -9.10
CA LEU A 198 2.25 14.45 -7.89
C LEU A 198 2.34 15.72 -7.04
N THR A 199 1.20 16.28 -6.70
CA THR A 199 1.13 17.50 -5.89
C THR A 199 0.60 17.21 -4.50
N PHE A 200 1.25 17.79 -3.50
CA PHE A 200 0.91 17.62 -2.09
C PHE A 200 0.77 18.97 -1.38
N TRP A 201 -0.14 19.05 -0.42
CA TRP A 201 -0.24 20.13 0.55
C TRP A 201 -0.09 19.52 1.93
N GLN A 202 0.90 19.96 2.69
CA GLN A 202 1.29 19.33 3.94
C GLN A 202 1.77 20.35 4.97
N GLY A 203 1.55 20.05 6.26
CA GLY A 203 2.01 20.85 7.38
C GLY A 203 0.90 21.66 8.04
N HIS A 204 1.28 22.47 9.05
CA HIS A 204 0.34 23.17 9.93
C HIS A 204 -0.64 24.12 9.23
N ASP A 205 -0.33 24.57 8.02
CA ASP A 205 -1.23 25.45 7.25
C ASP A 205 -2.29 24.66 6.47
N PHE A 206 -2.17 23.33 6.42
CA PHE A 206 -3.05 22.42 5.70
C PHE A 206 -3.56 21.32 6.65
N ILE A 207 -2.88 20.17 6.67
CA ILE A 207 -3.16 19.03 7.54
C ILE A 207 -1.84 18.64 8.21
N ASN A 208 -1.75 18.77 9.52
CA ASN A 208 -0.51 18.58 10.26
C ASN A 208 -0.10 17.11 10.39
N ASP A 209 -1.05 16.22 10.57
CA ASP A 209 -0.86 14.78 10.81
C ASP A 209 -1.14 13.90 9.58
N GLY A 210 -1.13 14.55 8.42
CA GLY A 210 -1.37 13.93 7.12
C GLY A 210 -1.00 14.84 5.97
N TYR A 211 -1.69 14.70 4.86
CA TYR A 211 -1.53 15.56 3.70
C TYR A 211 -2.76 15.54 2.79
N ILE A 212 -2.86 16.55 1.93
CA ILE A 212 -3.78 16.61 0.80
C ILE A 212 -2.99 16.25 -0.45
N TRP A 213 -3.60 15.58 -1.40
CA TRP A 213 -2.96 15.23 -2.67
C TRP A 213 -3.79 15.62 -3.87
N SER A 214 -3.11 15.83 -5.00
CA SER A 214 -3.70 15.96 -6.34
C SER A 214 -2.83 15.15 -7.30
N PHE A 215 -3.35 14.05 -7.81
CA PHE A 215 -2.65 13.09 -8.64
C PHE A 215 -3.32 13.00 -10.03
N PRO A 216 -2.64 13.45 -11.09
CA PRO A 216 -3.22 13.57 -12.41
C PRO A 216 -3.26 12.23 -13.15
N LYS A 217 -4.42 11.85 -13.66
CA LYS A 217 -4.64 10.72 -14.58
C LYS A 217 -4.89 11.30 -15.97
N VAL A 218 -3.81 11.59 -16.70
CA VAL A 218 -3.86 12.37 -17.94
C VAL A 218 -4.59 11.63 -19.05
N LYS A 219 -4.40 10.31 -19.16
CA LYS A 219 -5.05 9.51 -20.20
C LYS A 219 -6.58 9.55 -20.08
N SER A 220 -7.09 9.48 -18.87
CA SER A 220 -8.53 9.55 -18.56
C SER A 220 -9.04 10.97 -18.38
N ASN A 221 -8.17 12.00 -18.41
CA ASN A 221 -8.50 13.40 -18.13
C ASN A 221 -9.27 13.60 -16.81
N VAL A 222 -8.76 12.98 -15.73
CA VAL A 222 -9.30 13.12 -14.37
C VAL A 222 -8.14 13.33 -13.39
N THR A 223 -8.48 13.81 -12.20
CA THR A 223 -7.55 13.95 -11.08
C THR A 223 -8.09 13.18 -9.87
N ASN A 224 -7.24 12.37 -9.25
CA ASN A 224 -7.49 11.84 -7.93
C ASN A 224 -7.06 12.90 -6.91
N PHE A 225 -8.04 13.61 -6.35
CA PHE A 225 -7.83 14.60 -5.28
C PHE A 225 -8.26 14.00 -3.96
N GLY A 226 -7.45 14.13 -2.92
CA GLY A 226 -7.84 13.57 -1.64
C GLY A 226 -7.11 14.14 -0.45
N ALA A 227 -7.51 13.71 0.73
CA ALA A 227 -6.83 13.98 1.99
C ALA A 227 -6.83 12.74 2.87
N GLY A 228 -5.78 12.64 3.69
CA GLY A 228 -5.66 11.58 4.68
C GLY A 228 -4.89 12.06 5.91
N PHE A 229 -5.32 11.60 7.09
CA PHE A 229 -4.72 11.94 8.37
C PHE A 229 -4.94 10.84 9.42
N LEU A 230 -4.23 10.93 10.55
CA LEU A 230 -4.33 9.96 11.64
C LEU A 230 -5.73 9.92 12.25
N ILE A 231 -6.26 8.71 12.43
CA ILE A 231 -7.57 8.49 13.08
C ILE A 231 -7.56 8.93 14.56
N SER A 232 -6.38 8.88 15.22
CA SER A 232 -6.25 9.27 16.63
C SER A 232 -6.46 10.74 16.92
N ASN A 233 -6.36 11.60 15.89
CA ASN A 233 -6.50 13.02 16.04
C ASN A 233 -7.91 13.47 15.70
N ASN A 234 -8.49 14.27 16.58
CA ASN A 234 -9.82 14.85 16.34
C ASN A 234 -9.65 16.18 15.62
N HIS A 235 -10.03 16.23 14.35
CA HIS A 235 -10.01 17.45 13.54
C HIS A 235 -11.33 18.23 13.59
N GLY A 236 -12.26 17.84 14.46
CA GLY A 236 -13.58 18.50 14.58
C GLY A 236 -14.56 18.18 13.45
N SER A 237 -14.09 17.56 12.37
CA SER A 237 -14.88 17.16 11.20
C SER A 237 -14.40 15.81 10.67
N ASN A 238 -15.23 15.11 9.91
CA ASN A 238 -14.82 13.87 9.28
C ASN A 238 -13.89 14.13 8.07
N VAL A 239 -13.18 13.10 7.64
CA VAL A 239 -12.20 13.22 6.55
C VAL A 239 -12.83 13.65 5.22
N LEU A 240 -14.07 13.28 4.95
CA LEU A 240 -14.79 13.68 3.73
C LEU A 240 -15.05 15.20 3.72
N ASP A 241 -15.57 15.75 4.82
CA ASP A 241 -15.86 17.19 4.92
C ASP A 241 -14.58 18.02 4.76
N ILE A 242 -13.51 17.63 5.42
CA ILE A 242 -12.20 18.28 5.28
C ILE A 242 -11.69 18.20 3.84
N THR A 243 -11.82 17.04 3.20
CA THR A 243 -11.37 16.85 1.81
C THR A 243 -12.19 17.73 0.85
N MET A 244 -13.51 17.79 1.04
CA MET A 244 -14.41 18.63 0.23
C MET A 244 -14.13 20.13 0.42
N GLU A 245 -13.91 20.57 1.66
CA GLU A 245 -13.54 21.96 1.97
C GLU A 245 -12.26 22.37 1.23
N TRP A 246 -11.21 21.53 1.32
CA TRP A 246 -9.96 21.80 0.62
C TRP A 246 -10.09 21.72 -0.90
N LEU A 247 -10.88 20.79 -1.43
CA LEU A 247 -11.14 20.70 -2.87
C LEU A 247 -11.69 22.02 -3.40
N TYR A 248 -12.77 22.52 -2.81
CA TYR A 248 -13.42 23.74 -3.31
C TYR A 248 -12.64 25.03 -2.95
N LYS A 249 -11.85 25.01 -1.88
CA LYS A 249 -10.94 26.12 -1.56
C LYS A 249 -9.80 26.26 -2.57
N LEU A 250 -9.22 25.14 -3.02
CA LEU A 250 -8.11 25.14 -3.97
C LEU A 250 -8.60 25.20 -5.42
N PHE A 251 -9.74 24.57 -5.72
CA PHE A 251 -10.28 24.43 -7.07
C PHE A 251 -11.78 24.73 -7.10
N PRO A 252 -12.17 26.01 -7.02
CA PRO A 252 -13.58 26.41 -7.12
C PRO A 252 -14.22 25.89 -8.41
N GLY A 253 -15.38 25.25 -8.30
CA GLY A 253 -16.10 24.71 -9.46
C GLY A 253 -15.65 23.31 -9.91
N ALA A 254 -14.78 22.63 -9.16
CA ALA A 254 -14.41 21.23 -9.41
C ALA A 254 -15.64 20.33 -9.54
N LYS A 255 -15.67 19.47 -10.58
CA LYS A 255 -16.77 18.53 -10.84
C LYS A 255 -16.37 17.13 -10.40
N ILE A 256 -17.11 16.59 -9.44
CA ILE A 256 -16.85 15.29 -8.82
C ILE A 256 -17.48 14.18 -9.66
N ASN A 257 -16.70 13.14 -9.96
CA ASN A 257 -17.16 11.91 -10.59
C ASN A 257 -17.61 10.89 -9.53
N HIS A 258 -16.74 10.58 -8.57
CA HIS A 258 -17.04 9.67 -7.46
C HIS A 258 -16.14 9.94 -6.24
N VAL A 259 -16.52 9.35 -5.12
CA VAL A 259 -15.82 9.47 -3.84
C VAL A 259 -15.60 8.09 -3.26
N VAL A 260 -14.41 7.81 -2.81
CA VAL A 260 -14.06 6.57 -2.09
C VAL A 260 -13.28 6.90 -0.83
N GLY A 261 -13.38 6.02 0.17
CA GLY A 261 -12.63 6.17 1.41
C GLY A 261 -12.06 4.85 1.88
N GLY A 262 -11.03 4.93 2.70
CA GLY A 262 -10.38 3.76 3.24
C GLY A 262 -9.43 4.06 4.39
N ALA A 263 -9.01 3.00 5.06
CA ALA A 263 -7.94 3.03 6.04
C ALA A 263 -6.60 2.71 5.37
N ILE A 264 -5.52 3.31 5.88
CA ILE A 264 -4.16 3.12 5.39
C ILE A 264 -3.28 2.81 6.61
N PRO A 265 -2.65 1.63 6.68
CA PRO A 265 -1.71 1.34 7.75
C PRO A 265 -0.46 2.19 7.56
N VAL A 266 -0.05 2.91 8.61
CA VAL A 266 1.09 3.84 8.58
C VAL A 266 2.02 3.64 9.78
N SER A 267 2.05 2.40 10.28
CA SER A 267 3.02 1.90 11.26
C SER A 267 4.27 1.35 10.57
N SER A 268 5.26 0.97 11.36
CA SER A 268 6.28 0.01 10.91
C SER A 268 5.64 -1.31 10.50
N VAL A 269 6.36 -2.11 9.73
CA VAL A 269 5.97 -3.48 9.40
C VAL A 269 5.73 -4.28 10.69
N LEU A 270 4.75 -5.17 10.69
CA LEU A 270 4.50 -6.05 11.83
C LEU A 270 5.77 -6.85 12.18
N LYS A 271 5.96 -7.15 13.45
CA LYS A 271 7.10 -7.96 13.91
C LYS A 271 6.91 -9.44 13.62
N ASP A 272 5.67 -9.90 13.75
CA ASP A 272 5.27 -11.28 13.52
C ASP A 272 4.05 -11.27 12.59
N TYR A 273 4.19 -11.79 11.41
CA TYR A 273 3.12 -11.92 10.41
C TYR A 273 3.14 -13.26 9.69
N THR A 274 3.79 -14.26 10.32
CA THR A 274 3.79 -15.65 9.92
C THR A 274 3.44 -16.57 11.08
N LEU A 275 2.80 -17.70 10.77
CA LEU A 275 2.55 -18.85 11.66
C LEU A 275 2.88 -20.12 10.89
N ASP A 276 2.82 -21.27 11.56
CA ASP A 276 2.96 -22.55 10.85
C ASP A 276 1.95 -22.61 9.69
N ARG A 277 2.47 -22.76 8.46
CA ARG A 277 1.67 -22.85 7.23
C ARG A 277 0.76 -21.66 6.97
N PHE A 278 1.18 -20.45 7.42
CA PHE A 278 0.41 -19.23 7.23
C PHE A 278 1.31 -17.99 7.16
N ALA A 279 0.98 -17.05 6.25
CA ALA A 279 1.65 -15.76 6.16
C ALA A 279 0.69 -14.64 5.72
N LEU A 280 0.94 -13.41 6.22
CA LEU A 280 0.28 -12.19 5.71
C LEU A 280 1.12 -11.51 4.65
N VAL A 281 0.46 -10.83 3.70
CA VAL A 281 1.11 -10.06 2.62
C VAL A 281 0.41 -8.72 2.41
N GLY A 282 1.17 -7.68 2.12
CA GLY A 282 0.65 -6.34 1.82
C GLY A 282 0.15 -5.60 3.06
N ASP A 283 -0.94 -4.87 2.93
CA ASP A 283 -1.48 -4.06 4.03
C ASP A 283 -1.90 -4.90 5.24
N ALA A 284 -2.24 -6.17 5.02
CA ALA A 284 -2.50 -7.13 6.10
C ALA A 284 -1.29 -7.33 7.03
N ALA A 285 -0.06 -7.17 6.51
CA ALA A 285 1.20 -7.24 7.24
C ALA A 285 1.83 -5.85 7.50
N HIS A 286 1.09 -4.77 7.26
CA HIS A 286 1.56 -3.38 7.37
C HIS A 286 2.78 -3.08 6.49
N HIS A 287 2.80 -3.58 5.26
CA HIS A 287 3.89 -3.31 4.31
C HIS A 287 3.80 -1.95 3.63
N THR A 288 2.77 -1.16 3.94
CA THR A 288 2.61 0.20 3.43
C THR A 288 3.69 1.12 3.99
N ASN A 289 4.23 2.01 3.14
CA ASN A 289 5.20 3.01 3.57
C ASN A 289 4.56 3.95 4.61
N PRO A 290 5.11 4.06 5.82
CA PRO A 290 4.48 4.81 6.91
C PRO A 290 4.50 6.33 6.74
N LEU A 291 5.35 6.86 5.85
CA LEU A 291 5.45 8.30 5.59
C LEU A 291 4.51 8.74 4.46
N THR A 292 4.44 7.95 3.40
CA THR A 292 3.73 8.31 2.17
C THR A 292 2.38 7.61 1.99
N GLY A 293 2.11 6.53 2.73
CA GLY A 293 0.93 5.69 2.52
C GLY A 293 0.99 4.83 1.26
N GLY A 294 2.10 4.82 0.53
CA GLY A 294 2.29 4.01 -0.68
C GLY A 294 2.51 2.54 -0.36
N GLY A 295 1.64 1.64 -0.88
CA GLY A 295 1.66 0.21 -0.55
C GLY A 295 1.82 -0.73 -1.74
N ILE A 296 1.49 -0.31 -2.97
CA ILE A 296 1.40 -1.19 -4.15
C ILE A 296 2.71 -1.94 -4.40
N ALA A 297 3.81 -1.21 -4.57
CA ALA A 297 5.13 -1.80 -4.86
C ALA A 297 5.65 -2.68 -3.72
N ALA A 298 5.45 -2.25 -2.46
CA ALA A 298 5.84 -3.01 -1.29
C ALA A 298 5.05 -4.33 -1.19
N ALA A 299 3.73 -4.29 -1.41
CA ALA A 299 2.89 -5.49 -1.43
C ALA A 299 3.31 -6.48 -2.53
N MET A 300 3.59 -5.99 -3.75
CA MET A 300 4.08 -6.83 -4.85
C MET A 300 5.44 -7.47 -4.52
N ARG A 301 6.35 -6.70 -3.93
CA ARG A 301 7.66 -7.20 -3.50
C ARG A 301 7.54 -8.24 -2.40
N ALA A 302 6.70 -7.97 -1.40
CA ALA A 302 6.41 -8.90 -0.33
C ALA A 302 5.76 -10.19 -0.85
N GLY A 303 4.83 -10.10 -1.81
CA GLY A 303 4.23 -11.25 -2.49
C GLY A 303 5.28 -12.13 -3.16
N ARG A 304 6.28 -11.53 -3.84
CA ARG A 304 7.40 -12.26 -4.45
C ARG A 304 8.28 -12.96 -3.39
N PHE A 305 8.63 -12.27 -2.30
CA PHE A 305 9.44 -12.84 -1.22
C PHE A 305 8.69 -13.95 -0.47
N CYS A 306 7.39 -13.77 -0.23
CA CYS A 306 6.54 -14.80 0.35
C CYS A 306 6.51 -16.05 -0.54
N ALA A 307 6.24 -15.88 -1.84
CA ALA A 307 6.22 -16.99 -2.80
C ALA A 307 7.54 -17.74 -2.85
N GLN A 308 8.67 -17.03 -2.88
CA GLN A 308 9.99 -17.64 -2.87
C GLN A 308 10.23 -18.48 -1.60
N THR A 309 9.90 -17.93 -0.42
CA THR A 309 10.10 -18.66 0.86
C THR A 309 9.15 -19.85 0.96
N VAL A 310 7.90 -19.70 0.49
CA VAL A 310 6.92 -20.79 0.50
C VAL A 310 7.33 -21.91 -0.47
N HIS A 311 7.84 -21.58 -1.65
CA HIS A 311 8.40 -22.56 -2.58
C HIS A 311 9.54 -23.34 -1.93
N GLU A 312 10.54 -22.66 -1.38
CA GLU A 312 11.65 -23.29 -0.65
C GLU A 312 11.16 -24.22 0.49
N GLY A 313 10.13 -23.77 1.21
CA GLY A 313 9.52 -24.55 2.30
C GLY A 313 8.75 -25.77 1.82
N LEU A 314 8.05 -25.69 0.71
CA LEU A 314 7.35 -26.83 0.10
C LEU A 314 8.33 -27.88 -0.42
N GLU A 315 9.42 -27.46 -1.07
CA GLU A 315 10.48 -28.35 -1.56
C GLU A 315 11.20 -29.12 -0.44
N CYS A 316 11.48 -28.47 0.68
CA CYS A 316 12.13 -29.13 1.82
C CYS A 316 11.18 -29.72 2.86
N GLY A 317 9.83 -29.62 2.63
CA GLY A 317 8.81 -30.14 3.55
C GLY A 317 8.67 -29.34 4.86
N ASN A 318 9.21 -28.11 4.94
CA ASN A 318 9.20 -27.29 6.15
C ASN A 318 8.48 -25.94 5.95
N LEU A 319 7.26 -25.86 6.44
CA LEU A 319 6.46 -24.62 6.48
C LEU A 319 6.17 -24.16 7.91
N SER A 320 7.09 -24.44 8.84
CA SER A 320 6.98 -23.97 10.22
C SER A 320 7.09 -22.44 10.28
N LYS A 321 6.52 -21.84 11.34
CA LYS A 321 6.70 -20.41 11.63
C LYS A 321 8.18 -20.00 11.58
N GLU A 322 9.03 -20.80 12.16
CA GLU A 322 10.48 -20.50 12.22
C GLU A 322 11.12 -20.44 10.83
N PHE A 323 10.76 -21.35 9.93
CA PHE A 323 11.22 -21.30 8.54
C PHE A 323 10.67 -20.07 7.82
N LEU A 324 9.37 -19.78 8.00
CA LEU A 324 8.69 -18.66 7.35
C LEU A 324 9.17 -17.28 7.83
N LYS A 325 9.87 -17.16 8.96
CA LYS A 325 10.58 -15.93 9.35
C LYS A 325 11.63 -15.50 8.32
N THR A 326 12.10 -16.39 7.45
CA THR A 326 12.94 -16.02 6.30
C THR A 326 12.24 -15.03 5.38
N TYR A 327 10.92 -15.17 5.17
CA TYR A 327 10.12 -14.19 4.46
C TYR A 327 10.07 -12.84 5.19
N GLU A 328 9.83 -12.86 6.50
CA GLU A 328 9.84 -11.64 7.33
C GLU A 328 11.18 -10.92 7.23
N LYS A 329 12.28 -11.67 7.34
CA LYS A 329 13.64 -11.13 7.19
C LYS A 329 13.88 -10.53 5.80
N ARG A 330 13.46 -11.18 4.71
CA ARG A 330 13.58 -10.66 3.33
C ARG A 330 12.87 -9.32 3.17
N CYS A 331 11.65 -9.19 3.71
CA CYS A 331 10.90 -7.94 3.70
C CYS A 331 11.61 -6.86 4.54
N TYR A 332 12.04 -7.21 5.75
CA TYR A 332 12.72 -6.27 6.64
C TYR A 332 14.02 -5.74 6.04
N ASP A 333 14.84 -6.61 5.45
CA ASP A 333 16.10 -6.22 4.81
C ASP A 333 15.89 -5.35 3.57
N TYR A 334 14.79 -5.53 2.83
CA TYR A 334 14.52 -4.79 1.60
C TYR A 334 13.87 -3.42 1.86
N PHE A 335 12.81 -3.36 2.66
CA PHE A 335 12.08 -2.11 2.94
C PHE A 335 11.82 -1.84 4.43
N GLY A 336 11.82 -2.86 5.30
CA GLY A 336 11.43 -2.72 6.71
C GLY A 336 12.31 -1.74 7.47
N ARG A 337 13.64 -1.75 7.27
CA ARG A 337 14.56 -0.78 7.91
C ARG A 337 14.26 0.66 7.52
N MET A 338 13.90 0.88 6.25
CA MET A 338 13.51 2.22 5.77
C MET A 338 12.16 2.62 6.36
N HIS A 339 11.19 1.69 6.43
CA HIS A 339 9.90 1.93 7.05
C HIS A 339 10.02 2.28 8.54
N ASP A 340 10.93 1.64 9.28
CA ASP A 340 11.20 2.01 10.69
C ASP A 340 11.74 3.45 10.81
N PHE A 341 12.67 3.82 9.92
CA PHE A 341 13.19 5.18 9.86
C PHE A 341 12.09 6.19 9.49
N GLU A 342 11.31 5.89 8.46
CA GLU A 342 10.22 6.76 7.99
C GLU A 342 9.09 6.88 9.01
N TYR A 343 8.77 5.82 9.73
CA TYR A 343 7.83 5.85 10.84
C TYR A 343 8.33 6.74 11.99
N LYS A 344 9.61 6.60 12.38
CA LYS A 344 10.24 7.49 13.38
C LYS A 344 10.23 8.94 12.89
N PHE A 345 10.56 9.19 11.63
CA PHE A 345 10.56 10.52 11.03
C PHE A 345 9.16 11.14 11.00
N ARG A 346 8.14 10.35 10.63
CA ARG A 346 6.74 10.80 10.69
C ARG A 346 6.35 11.19 12.12
N ARG A 347 6.64 10.34 13.11
CA ARG A 347 6.38 10.67 14.52
C ARG A 347 7.08 11.96 14.95
N PHE A 348 8.30 12.16 14.52
CA PHE A 348 9.04 13.40 14.76
C PHE A 348 8.32 14.61 14.14
N LEU A 349 7.88 14.53 12.88
CA LEU A 349 7.12 15.58 12.21
C LEU A 349 5.85 15.99 12.96
N LEU A 350 5.17 15.05 13.60
CA LEU A 350 3.98 15.31 14.41
C LEU A 350 4.26 16.03 15.72
N ASN A 351 5.50 16.00 16.19
CA ASN A 351 5.92 16.57 17.49
C ASN A 351 6.73 17.87 17.36
N VAL A 352 6.92 18.39 16.14
CA VAL A 352 7.54 19.69 15.93
C VAL A 352 6.48 20.78 15.86
N ASN A 353 6.81 21.98 16.40
CA ASN A 353 5.93 23.13 16.30
C ASN A 353 5.96 23.76 14.90
N LYS A 354 5.03 24.69 14.63
CA LYS A 354 4.88 25.35 13.32
C LYS A 354 6.18 26.00 12.81
N SER A 355 6.94 26.68 13.69
CA SER A 355 8.20 27.32 13.32
C SER A 355 9.25 26.28 12.94
N GLU A 356 9.43 25.25 13.75
CA GLU A 356 10.37 24.15 13.50
C GLU A 356 10.01 23.38 12.21
N GLN A 357 8.73 23.17 11.98
CA GLN A 357 8.27 22.52 10.74
C GLN A 357 8.61 23.38 9.52
N THR A 358 8.37 24.69 9.57
CA THR A 358 8.75 25.61 8.48
C THR A 358 10.26 25.57 8.21
N GLU A 359 11.06 25.54 9.26
CA GLU A 359 12.52 25.44 9.14
C GLU A 359 12.94 24.12 8.47
N LEU A 360 12.32 23.01 8.87
CA LEU A 360 12.56 21.70 8.24
C LEU A 360 12.24 21.72 6.74
N TYR A 361 11.10 22.30 6.37
CA TYR A 361 10.71 22.40 4.96
C TYR A 361 11.66 23.29 4.15
N LYS A 362 12.22 24.37 4.74
CA LYS A 362 13.30 25.17 4.09
C LYS A 362 14.56 24.34 3.86
N VAL A 363 14.93 23.49 4.82
CA VAL A 363 16.06 22.56 4.65
C VAL A 363 15.79 21.60 3.48
N LEU A 364 14.61 20.98 3.45
CA LEU A 364 14.22 20.07 2.35
C LEU A 364 14.17 20.81 1.01
N GLN A 365 13.64 22.02 0.95
CA GLN A 365 13.64 22.87 -0.25
C GLN A 365 15.07 23.13 -0.76
N ASN A 366 16.00 23.40 0.14
CA ASN A 366 17.39 23.64 -0.19
C ASN A 366 18.06 22.36 -0.76
N PHE A 367 17.78 21.20 -0.17
CA PHE A 367 18.24 19.91 -0.71
C PHE A 367 17.63 19.63 -2.09
N ALA A 368 16.36 19.93 -2.29
CA ALA A 368 15.70 19.78 -3.58
C ALA A 368 16.39 20.62 -4.68
N LYS A 369 16.74 21.88 -4.36
CA LYS A 369 17.38 22.81 -5.29
C LYS A 369 18.84 22.46 -5.65
N HIS A 370 19.57 21.93 -4.69
CA HIS A 370 21.04 21.76 -4.82
C HIS A 370 21.50 20.28 -4.80
N GLY A 371 20.57 19.34 -4.63
CA GLY A 371 20.88 17.93 -4.38
C GLY A 371 21.60 17.74 -3.05
N CYS A 372 21.97 16.50 -2.72
CA CYS A 372 22.73 16.17 -1.51
C CYS A 372 24.22 16.57 -1.60
N LYS A 373 24.52 17.72 -2.22
CA LYS A 373 25.89 18.26 -2.35
C LYS A 373 26.25 19.07 -1.09
N LYS A 374 27.57 19.14 -0.79
CA LYS A 374 28.12 19.94 0.34
C LYS A 374 27.55 21.37 0.42
N ARG A 375 27.18 21.95 -0.72
CA ARG A 375 26.58 23.31 -0.81
C ARG A 375 25.24 23.42 -0.09
N ALA A 376 24.40 22.38 -0.12
CA ALA A 376 23.11 22.38 0.58
C ALA A 376 23.29 22.41 2.11
N PHE A 377 24.30 21.70 2.62
CA PHE A 377 24.69 21.74 4.05
C PHE A 377 25.30 23.07 4.46
N LEU A 378 26.08 23.72 3.60
CA LEU A 378 26.74 24.99 3.91
C LEU A 378 25.76 26.17 4.01
N GLN A 379 24.59 26.11 3.35
CA GLN A 379 23.61 27.20 3.37
C GLN A 379 22.63 27.14 4.55
N THR A 380 22.53 26.00 5.25
CA THR A 380 21.64 25.84 6.42
C THR A 380 22.31 25.04 7.56
N PRO A 381 23.58 25.29 7.92
CA PRO A 381 24.35 24.37 8.76
C PRO A 381 23.83 24.28 10.20
N VAL A 382 23.49 25.43 10.81
CA VAL A 382 23.03 25.49 12.21
C VAL A 382 21.63 24.89 12.34
N LEU A 383 20.75 25.21 11.40
CA LEU A 383 19.39 24.72 11.36
C LEU A 383 19.33 23.22 11.14
N SER A 384 20.11 22.74 10.15
CA SER A 384 20.22 21.30 9.86
C SER A 384 20.79 20.53 11.06
N ALA A 385 21.77 21.06 11.76
CA ALA A 385 22.36 20.44 12.95
C ALA A 385 21.38 20.36 14.13
N LYS A 386 20.66 21.46 14.41
CA LYS A 386 19.62 21.49 15.47
C LYS A 386 18.50 20.50 15.21
N MET A 387 17.97 20.49 14.00
CA MET A 387 16.89 19.56 13.62
C MET A 387 17.36 18.11 13.61
N LEU A 388 18.58 17.87 13.14
CA LEU A 388 19.19 16.54 13.18
C LEU A 388 19.38 16.05 14.63
N TYR A 389 19.92 16.89 15.50
CA TYR A 389 20.06 16.57 16.93
C TYR A 389 18.69 16.24 17.56
N LYS A 390 17.68 17.08 17.32
CA LYS A 390 16.32 16.86 17.84
C LYS A 390 15.72 15.54 17.30
N PHE A 391 15.95 15.21 16.02
CA PHE A 391 15.51 13.95 15.44
C PHE A 391 16.25 12.74 16.01
N LEU A 392 17.58 12.83 16.17
CA LEU A 392 18.38 11.71 16.71
C LEU A 392 18.03 11.40 18.18
N THR A 393 17.68 12.43 18.95
CA THR A 393 17.27 12.30 20.37
C THR A 393 15.79 12.03 20.56
N PHE A 394 15.00 12.07 19.50
CA PHE A 394 13.56 11.75 19.54
C PHE A 394 13.34 10.25 19.77
N LYS A 395 12.57 9.90 20.82
CA LYS A 395 12.26 8.53 21.26
C LYS A 395 10.93 8.03 20.70
#